data_2105e1b2fbdfcf7804ddbdd3f488e4ce
#
_entry.id   2105e1b2fbdfcf7804ddbdd3f488e4ce
#
_cell.length_a   1.000
_cell.length_b   1.000
_cell.length_c   1.000
_cell.angle_alpha   90.00
_cell.angle_beta   90.00
_cell.angle_gamma   90.00
#
_symmetry.space_group_name_H-M   'P 1'
#
loop_
_entity.id
_entity.type
_entity.pdbx_description
1 polymer ?
#
loop_
_entity_poly.entity_id
_entity_poly.type
_entity_poly.pdbx_seq_one_letter_code
_entity_poly.pdbx_strand_id
1 'polypeptide(L)'
;MISKTDLQKIYQWGLKTNFPLKLAPTTKGYTNKDIFICGLKFVRKNVNIRKNLMDQEIYDIIKKDDILYATYSIFQGGTILTPHLDPNVYRDRYKRVQIPLRIPDKNKCYMTWINREKIYWESGVTQVFPVMDYVHEGHNLCDEPMDFIFLDVKYDTEVEI
;
A
#
# COMPACT_ATOMS: atom_id res chain seq x y z
N MET A 1 -0.49 6.45 16.77
CA MET A 1 0.89 6.39 16.25
C MET A 1 1.17 5.01 15.66
N ILE A 2 1.88 4.97 14.57
CA ILE A 2 2.41 3.76 13.98
C ILE A 2 3.93 3.83 14.08
N SER A 3 4.52 2.96 14.88
CA SER A 3 5.95 3.00 15.15
C SER A 3 6.76 2.34 14.03
N LYS A 4 8.04 2.67 13.96
CA LYS A 4 8.98 1.99 13.06
C LYS A 4 9.01 0.48 13.32
N THR A 5 8.88 0.07 14.58
CA THR A 5 8.80 -1.34 14.96
C THR A 5 7.54 -2.01 14.41
N ASP A 6 6.38 -1.32 14.46
CA ASP A 6 5.14 -1.83 13.86
C ASP A 6 5.31 -2.07 12.35
N LEU A 7 5.91 -1.11 11.64
CA LEU A 7 6.15 -1.22 10.21
C LEU A 7 7.10 -2.36 9.87
N GLN A 8 8.15 -2.56 10.67
CA GLN A 8 9.09 -3.66 10.49
C GLN A 8 8.42 -5.03 10.71
N LYS A 9 7.55 -5.14 11.70
CA LYS A 9 6.76 -6.36 11.94
C LYS A 9 5.83 -6.68 10.78
N ILE A 10 5.12 -5.66 10.26
CA ILE A 10 4.25 -5.83 9.09
C ILE A 10 5.08 -6.27 7.87
N TYR A 11 6.23 -5.67 7.64
CA TYR A 11 7.12 -6.03 6.55
C TYR A 11 7.54 -7.51 6.63
N GLN A 12 8.04 -7.94 7.78
CA GLN A 12 8.48 -9.33 7.98
C GLN A 12 7.33 -10.32 7.84
N TRP A 13 6.17 -9.99 8.39
CA TRP A 13 4.97 -10.81 8.24
C TRP A 13 4.52 -10.88 6.78
N GLY A 14 4.53 -9.77 6.07
CA GLY A 14 4.15 -9.70 4.65
C GLY A 14 5.02 -10.57 3.75
N LEU A 15 6.33 -10.64 4.02
CA LEU A 15 7.27 -11.45 3.24
C LEU A 15 7.00 -12.96 3.31
N LYS A 16 6.44 -13.44 4.40
CA LYS A 16 6.23 -14.90 4.64
C LYS A 16 4.79 -15.36 4.55
N THR A 17 3.84 -14.44 4.35
CA THR A 17 2.41 -14.76 4.32
C THR A 17 1.95 -15.06 2.90
N ASN A 18 1.21 -16.15 2.72
CA ASN A 18 0.48 -16.45 1.50
C ASN A 18 -0.88 -15.74 1.53
N PHE A 19 -1.02 -14.70 0.71
CA PHE A 19 -2.25 -13.95 0.63
C PHE A 19 -3.17 -14.51 -0.45
N PRO A 20 -4.46 -14.80 -0.15
CA PRO A 20 -5.45 -15.11 -1.17
C PRO A 20 -5.72 -13.87 -2.03
N LEU A 21 -5.55 -13.99 -3.33
CA LEU A 21 -5.61 -12.86 -4.25
C LEU A 21 -6.94 -12.80 -4.99
N LYS A 22 -7.39 -11.58 -5.28
CA LYS A 22 -8.46 -11.29 -6.21
C LYS A 22 -8.09 -10.10 -7.09
N LEU A 23 -8.76 -9.96 -8.23
CA LEU A 23 -8.62 -8.81 -9.10
C LEU A 23 -9.12 -7.55 -8.38
N ALA A 24 -8.34 -6.47 -8.41
CA ALA A 24 -8.75 -5.21 -7.83
C ALA A 24 -9.91 -4.60 -8.64
N PRO A 25 -11.04 -4.24 -8.02
CA PRO A 25 -12.25 -3.83 -8.75
C PRO A 25 -12.12 -2.49 -9.49
N THR A 26 -11.13 -1.67 -9.14
CA THR A 26 -10.98 -0.30 -9.67
C THR A 26 -9.80 -0.14 -10.63
N THR A 27 -9.21 -1.24 -11.13
CA THR A 27 -8.02 -1.16 -11.99
C THR A 27 -8.31 -0.71 -13.42
N LYS A 28 -9.55 -0.91 -13.89
CA LYS A 28 -9.94 -0.56 -15.26
C LYS A 28 -9.90 0.96 -15.46
N GLY A 29 -9.02 1.41 -16.34
CA GLY A 29 -8.83 2.84 -16.67
C GLY A 29 -7.67 3.51 -15.93
N TYR A 30 -7.11 2.87 -14.89
CA TYR A 30 -5.96 3.40 -14.14
C TYR A 30 -4.64 2.73 -14.52
N THR A 31 -4.68 1.52 -15.05
CA THR A 31 -3.48 0.74 -15.34
C THR A 31 -3.57 0.10 -16.71
N ASN A 32 -2.40 -0.22 -17.26
CA ASN A 32 -2.26 -1.02 -18.46
C ASN A 32 -2.34 -2.54 -18.21
N LYS A 33 -2.29 -2.95 -16.94
CA LYS A 33 -2.35 -4.36 -16.51
C LYS A 33 -3.21 -4.52 -15.27
N ASP A 34 -3.73 -5.72 -15.06
CA ASP A 34 -4.50 -6.05 -13.87
C ASP A 34 -3.64 -5.98 -12.60
N ILE A 35 -4.23 -5.47 -11.53
CA ILE A 35 -3.64 -5.45 -10.20
C ILE A 35 -4.38 -6.48 -9.34
N PHE A 36 -3.62 -7.31 -8.63
CA PHE A 36 -4.17 -8.30 -7.70
C PHE A 36 -4.01 -7.83 -6.28
N ILE A 37 -5.04 -8.01 -5.46
CA ILE A 37 -5.07 -7.55 -4.09
C ILE A 37 -5.60 -8.62 -3.13
N CYS A 38 -5.23 -8.47 -1.87
CA CYS A 38 -5.89 -9.08 -0.73
C CYS A 38 -6.20 -7.99 0.29
N GLY A 39 -7.49 -7.68 0.47
CA GLY A 39 -7.91 -6.74 1.51
C GLY A 39 -7.67 -7.33 2.89
N LEU A 40 -7.04 -6.57 3.78
CA LEU A 40 -6.67 -6.99 5.13
C LEU A 40 -7.53 -6.31 6.19
N LYS A 41 -7.84 -5.04 6.00
CA LYS A 41 -8.73 -4.25 6.85
C LYS A 41 -9.55 -3.29 6.01
N PHE A 42 -10.80 -3.13 6.41
CA PHE A 42 -11.75 -2.28 5.74
C PHE A 42 -12.61 -1.55 6.78
N VAL A 43 -12.63 -0.23 6.73
CA VAL A 43 -13.47 0.58 7.62
C VAL A 43 -14.47 1.36 6.78
N ARG A 44 -15.75 0.93 6.81
CA ARG A 44 -16.88 1.67 6.27
C ARG A 44 -17.91 1.87 7.39
N LYS A 45 -19.10 1.27 7.27
CA LYS A 45 -20.09 1.24 8.35
C LYS A 45 -19.63 0.38 9.53
N ASN A 46 -18.95 -0.72 9.22
CA ASN A 46 -18.36 -1.67 10.18
C ASN A 46 -16.87 -1.84 9.91
N VAL A 47 -16.14 -2.25 10.93
CA VAL A 47 -14.72 -2.61 10.82
C VAL A 47 -14.62 -4.08 10.49
N ASN A 48 -14.04 -4.40 9.32
CA ASN A 48 -13.73 -5.75 8.90
C ASN A 48 -12.22 -5.95 8.85
N ILE A 49 -11.71 -6.95 9.57
CA ILE A 49 -10.29 -7.32 9.56
C ILE A 49 -10.18 -8.82 9.27
N ARG A 50 -9.33 -9.18 8.33
CA ARG A 50 -9.05 -10.58 8.00
C ARG A 50 -8.12 -11.22 9.02
N LYS A 51 -8.63 -11.38 10.24
CA LYS A 51 -7.88 -11.88 11.40
C LYS A 51 -7.27 -13.26 11.17
N ASN A 52 -7.91 -14.09 10.37
CA ASN A 52 -7.42 -15.44 10.05
C ASN A 52 -6.08 -15.47 9.29
N LEU A 53 -5.68 -14.35 8.69
CA LEU A 53 -4.38 -14.21 8.00
C LEU A 53 -3.28 -13.69 8.91
N MET A 54 -3.61 -13.28 10.13
CA MET A 54 -2.72 -12.54 11.02
C MET A 54 -2.46 -13.33 12.30
N ASP A 55 -1.21 -13.28 12.78
CA ASP A 55 -0.95 -13.59 14.19
C ASP A 55 -1.46 -12.44 15.09
N GLN A 56 -1.47 -12.66 16.39
CA GLN A 56 -2.01 -11.70 17.35
C GLN A 56 -1.25 -10.36 17.31
N GLU A 57 0.05 -10.39 17.11
CA GLU A 57 0.89 -9.20 17.08
C GLU A 57 0.55 -8.30 15.88
N ILE A 58 0.38 -8.87 14.69
CA ILE A 58 -0.04 -8.13 13.48
C ILE A 58 -1.47 -7.63 13.62
N TYR A 59 -2.36 -8.46 14.15
CA TYR A 59 -3.74 -8.06 14.41
C TYR A 59 -3.80 -6.84 15.34
N ASP A 60 -2.99 -6.82 16.40
CA ASP A 60 -2.94 -5.71 17.36
C ASP A 60 -2.46 -4.39 16.73
N ILE A 61 -1.63 -4.47 15.70
CA ILE A 61 -1.23 -3.29 14.93
C ILE A 61 -2.35 -2.85 13.98
N ILE A 62 -2.84 -3.77 13.16
CA ILE A 62 -3.81 -3.46 12.09
C ILE A 62 -5.16 -2.99 12.67
N LYS A 63 -5.55 -3.47 13.85
CA LYS A 63 -6.81 -3.05 14.49
C LYS A 63 -6.82 -1.61 15.00
N LYS A 64 -5.68 -0.92 15.08
CA LYS A 64 -5.61 0.47 15.55
C LYS A 64 -6.59 1.35 14.78
N ASP A 65 -7.28 2.25 15.49
CA ASP A 65 -8.30 3.13 14.90
C ASP A 65 -7.74 4.13 13.88
N ASP A 66 -6.45 4.42 13.96
CA ASP A 66 -5.75 5.28 13.01
C ASP A 66 -5.62 4.64 11.62
N ILE A 67 -5.65 3.32 11.53
CA ILE A 67 -5.56 2.58 10.26
C ILE A 67 -6.98 2.39 9.72
N LEU A 68 -7.28 3.06 8.60
CA LEU A 68 -8.59 3.02 7.95
C LEU A 68 -8.71 1.87 6.95
N TYR A 69 -7.58 1.47 6.36
CA TYR A 69 -7.53 0.43 5.34
C TYR A 69 -6.15 -0.21 5.34
N ALA A 70 -6.12 -1.50 5.07
CA ALA A 70 -4.89 -2.24 4.84
C ALA A 70 -5.11 -3.24 3.71
N THR A 71 -4.15 -3.32 2.80
CA THR A 71 -4.21 -4.25 1.65
C THR A 71 -2.83 -4.75 1.28
N TYR A 72 -2.77 -5.99 0.84
CA TYR A 72 -1.65 -6.53 0.09
C TYR A 72 -1.93 -6.36 -1.40
N SER A 73 -0.98 -5.87 -2.17
CA SER A 73 -1.15 -5.58 -3.60
C SER A 73 0.03 -6.07 -4.42
N ILE A 74 -0.26 -6.68 -5.57
CA ILE A 74 0.74 -7.11 -6.55
C ILE A 74 0.55 -6.32 -7.83
N PHE A 75 1.64 -5.73 -8.31
CA PHE A 75 1.73 -5.06 -9.61
C PHE A 75 2.63 -5.89 -10.52
N GLN A 76 2.05 -6.41 -11.58
CA GLN A 76 2.77 -7.24 -12.56
C GLN A 76 3.92 -6.48 -13.21
N GLY A 77 4.90 -7.19 -13.74
CA GLY A 77 5.96 -6.60 -14.55
C GLY A 77 5.40 -5.78 -15.71
N GLY A 78 5.93 -4.57 -15.91
CA GLY A 78 5.46 -3.63 -16.92
C GLY A 78 4.20 -2.85 -16.54
N THR A 79 3.72 -2.94 -15.30
CA THR A 79 2.56 -2.15 -14.86
C THR A 79 2.89 -0.67 -14.80
N ILE A 80 2.00 0.13 -15.39
CA ILE A 80 2.02 1.60 -15.31
C ILE A 80 0.67 2.04 -14.73
N LEU A 81 0.73 2.73 -13.60
CA LEU A 81 -0.41 3.44 -13.02
C LEU A 81 -0.42 4.84 -13.58
N THR A 82 -1.48 5.20 -14.30
CA THR A 82 -1.59 6.52 -14.92
C THR A 82 -1.71 7.64 -13.88
N PRO A 83 -1.35 8.89 -14.21
CA PRO A 83 -1.48 10.00 -13.29
C PRO A 83 -2.90 10.15 -12.76
N HIS A 84 -3.04 10.20 -11.45
CA HIS A 84 -4.33 10.32 -10.76
C HIS A 84 -4.19 10.90 -9.35
N LEU A 85 -5.32 11.33 -8.80
CA LEU A 85 -5.51 11.60 -7.38
C LEU A 85 -6.30 10.44 -6.80
N ASP A 86 -5.95 10.01 -5.60
CA ASP A 86 -6.79 9.05 -4.89
C ASP A 86 -8.06 9.75 -4.40
N PRO A 87 -9.25 9.14 -4.60
CA PRO A 87 -10.50 9.72 -4.14
C PRO A 87 -10.61 9.66 -2.62
N ASN A 88 -11.36 10.58 -2.03
CA ASN A 88 -11.74 10.50 -0.63
C ASN A 88 -12.86 9.45 -0.46
N VAL A 89 -12.48 8.22 -0.16
CA VAL A 89 -13.39 7.09 0.05
C VAL A 89 -13.73 6.84 1.52
N TYR A 90 -13.07 7.56 2.43
CA TYR A 90 -13.28 7.48 3.87
C TYR A 90 -13.95 8.76 4.37
N ARG A 91 -14.51 8.68 5.57
CA ARG A 91 -15.03 9.85 6.26
C ARG A 91 -13.96 10.86 6.63
N ASP A 92 -12.78 10.35 7.02
CA ASP A 92 -11.62 11.15 7.41
C ASP A 92 -10.66 11.34 6.24
N ARG A 93 -9.93 12.46 6.23
CA ARG A 93 -8.77 12.62 5.36
C ARG A 93 -7.71 11.57 5.73
N TYR A 94 -6.99 11.09 4.74
CA TYR A 94 -5.99 10.05 4.94
C TYR A 94 -4.71 10.31 4.13
N LYS A 95 -3.67 9.62 4.53
CA LYS A 95 -2.42 9.48 3.79
C LYS A 95 -2.09 7.99 3.68
N ARG A 96 -1.26 7.64 2.71
CA ARG A 96 -0.91 6.24 2.46
C ARG A 96 0.50 5.94 2.92
N VAL A 97 0.62 4.91 3.74
CA VAL A 97 1.88 4.27 4.09
C VAL A 97 2.12 3.14 3.10
N GLN A 98 3.23 3.18 2.40
CA GLN A 98 3.63 2.17 1.43
C GLN A 98 4.77 1.35 2.02
N ILE A 99 4.55 0.05 2.17
CA ILE A 99 5.54 -0.90 2.67
C ILE A 99 5.91 -1.83 1.52
N PRO A 100 6.98 -1.51 0.76
CA PRO A 100 7.43 -2.38 -0.33
C PRO A 100 7.96 -3.70 0.25
N LEU A 101 7.42 -4.83 -0.21
CA LEU A 101 7.87 -6.15 0.22
C LEU A 101 8.97 -6.66 -0.70
N ARG A 102 8.66 -6.85 -1.96
CA ARG A 102 9.59 -7.33 -2.97
C ARG A 102 9.60 -6.37 -4.15
N ILE A 103 10.72 -5.68 -4.31
CA ILE A 103 10.98 -4.79 -5.45
C ILE A 103 12.08 -5.45 -6.27
N PRO A 104 11.79 -5.88 -7.52
CA PRO A 104 12.73 -6.67 -8.32
C PRO A 104 14.00 -5.89 -8.70
N ASP A 105 13.84 -4.60 -9.00
CA ASP A 105 14.98 -3.70 -9.25
C ASP A 105 14.61 -2.29 -8.78
N LYS A 106 15.27 -1.83 -7.74
CA LYS A 106 15.03 -0.50 -7.16
C LYS A 106 15.34 0.67 -8.10
N ASN A 107 16.05 0.43 -9.19
CA ASN A 107 16.33 1.47 -10.20
C ASN A 107 15.27 1.53 -11.31
N LYS A 108 14.31 0.61 -11.31
CA LYS A 108 13.26 0.49 -12.33
C LYS A 108 11.82 0.55 -11.78
N CYS A 109 11.67 0.68 -10.48
CA CYS A 109 10.37 0.73 -9.81
C CYS A 109 10.26 2.04 -9.04
N TYR A 110 9.36 2.93 -9.48
CA TYR A 110 9.26 4.25 -8.89
C TYR A 110 7.86 4.83 -8.96
N MET A 111 7.63 5.83 -8.14
CA MET A 111 6.47 6.69 -8.18
C MET A 111 6.91 8.11 -8.58
N THR A 112 6.10 8.77 -9.40
CA THR A 112 6.28 10.18 -9.73
C THR A 112 5.17 10.98 -9.08
N TRP A 113 5.52 12.04 -8.39
CA TRP A 113 4.56 12.97 -7.81
C TRP A 113 5.16 14.37 -7.79
N ILE A 114 4.63 15.32 -7.13
CA ILE A 114 4.98 16.76 -7.10
C ILE A 114 6.19 17.14 -7.98
N ASN A 115 6.00 18.03 -8.94
CA ASN A 115 7.06 18.49 -9.85
C ASN A 115 7.72 17.37 -10.68
N ARG A 116 7.04 16.22 -10.82
CA ARG A 116 7.53 15.03 -11.54
C ARG A 116 8.81 14.45 -10.95
N GLU A 117 9.04 14.63 -9.67
CA GLU A 117 10.13 13.97 -8.96
C GLU A 117 9.87 12.47 -8.90
N LYS A 118 10.88 11.67 -9.23
CA LYS A 118 10.85 10.22 -9.12
C LYS A 118 11.29 9.79 -7.73
N ILE A 119 10.45 8.98 -7.09
CA ILE A 119 10.78 8.36 -5.82
C ILE A 119 10.82 6.86 -6.04
N TYR A 120 12.03 6.28 -5.97
CA TYR A 120 12.25 4.87 -6.21
C TYR A 120 11.89 4.06 -4.97
N TRP A 121 11.19 2.94 -5.18
CA TRP A 121 10.89 2.01 -4.10
C TRP A 121 12.04 1.05 -3.87
N GLU A 122 12.25 0.72 -2.63
CA GLU A 122 13.23 -0.26 -2.18
C GLU A 122 12.56 -1.17 -1.14
N SER A 123 12.80 -2.49 -1.25
CA SER A 123 12.22 -3.48 -0.33
C SER A 123 12.54 -3.15 1.11
N GLY A 124 11.53 -3.11 1.97
CA GLY A 124 11.65 -2.80 3.39
C GLY A 124 11.77 -1.32 3.74
N VAL A 125 11.87 -0.42 2.75
CA VAL A 125 11.95 1.02 2.98
C VAL A 125 10.56 1.64 2.85
N THR A 126 9.94 1.94 3.98
CA THR A 126 8.60 2.53 4.04
C THR A 126 8.59 3.98 3.56
N GLN A 127 7.56 4.32 2.79
CA GLN A 127 7.27 5.67 2.33
C GLN A 127 5.88 6.09 2.81
N VAL A 128 5.69 7.39 3.06
CA VAL A 128 4.39 7.97 3.43
C VAL A 128 4.03 9.06 2.44
N PHE A 129 2.85 8.96 1.82
CA PHE A 129 2.41 9.89 0.79
C PHE A 129 1.02 10.47 1.06
N PRO A 130 0.85 11.78 0.87
CA PRO A 130 -0.47 12.42 0.88
C PRO A 130 -1.17 12.22 -0.48
N VAL A 131 -1.57 10.98 -0.77
CA VAL A 131 -2.10 10.52 -2.07
C VAL A 131 -3.37 11.25 -2.54
N MET A 132 -4.07 11.93 -1.62
CA MET A 132 -5.25 12.73 -1.95
C MET A 132 -4.90 14.15 -2.43
N ASP A 133 -3.72 14.64 -2.09
CA ASP A 133 -3.35 16.05 -2.29
C ASP A 133 -2.58 16.29 -3.59
N TYR A 134 -1.92 15.26 -4.11
CA TYR A 134 -1.04 15.39 -5.28
C TYR A 134 -1.30 14.33 -6.32
N VAL A 135 -1.32 14.75 -7.59
CA VAL A 135 -1.35 13.83 -8.73
C VAL A 135 -0.07 12.99 -8.71
N HIS A 136 -0.23 11.69 -8.77
CA HIS A 136 0.87 10.73 -8.75
C HIS A 136 0.65 9.60 -9.76
N GLU A 137 1.73 8.97 -10.13
CA GLU A 137 1.76 7.81 -11.04
C GLU A 137 2.79 6.80 -10.55
N GLY A 138 2.62 5.53 -10.93
CA GLY A 138 3.52 4.46 -10.50
C GLY A 138 4.00 3.63 -11.68
N HIS A 139 5.23 3.10 -11.58
CA HIS A 139 5.88 2.36 -12.65
C HIS A 139 6.62 1.14 -12.11
N ASN A 140 6.32 -0.01 -12.70
CA ASN A 140 7.15 -1.20 -12.59
C ASN A 140 7.73 -1.50 -13.98
N LEU A 141 8.95 -1.05 -14.23
CA LEU A 141 9.62 -1.23 -15.52
C LEU A 141 10.41 -2.56 -15.61
N CYS A 142 10.25 -3.44 -14.62
CA CYS A 142 10.81 -4.78 -14.64
C CYS A 142 9.88 -5.78 -15.34
N ASP A 143 10.39 -6.98 -15.62
CA ASP A 143 9.58 -8.10 -16.09
C ASP A 143 8.91 -8.85 -14.94
N GLU A 144 9.47 -8.78 -13.73
CA GLU A 144 8.94 -9.42 -12.54
C GLU A 144 7.96 -8.52 -11.79
N PRO A 145 7.02 -9.12 -11.03
CA PRO A 145 6.08 -8.34 -10.23
C PRO A 145 6.77 -7.64 -9.04
N MET A 146 6.18 -6.55 -8.60
CA MET A 146 6.47 -5.91 -7.33
C MET A 146 5.25 -6.04 -6.41
N ASP A 147 5.45 -6.17 -5.11
CA ASP A 147 4.37 -6.28 -4.15
C ASP A 147 4.58 -5.40 -2.92
N PHE A 148 3.45 -5.02 -2.33
CA PHE A 148 3.38 -4.06 -1.24
C PHE A 148 2.33 -4.46 -0.20
N ILE A 149 2.50 -3.96 1.01
CA ILE A 149 1.39 -3.69 1.90
C ILE A 149 1.17 -2.18 1.94
N PHE A 150 -0.07 -1.76 1.69
CA PHE A 150 -0.50 -0.38 1.83
C PHE A 150 -1.37 -0.23 3.07
N LEU A 151 -1.13 0.84 3.82
CA LEU A 151 -2.01 1.26 4.90
C LEU A 151 -2.52 2.67 4.58
N ASP A 152 -3.84 2.85 4.54
CA ASP A 152 -4.41 4.18 4.57
C ASP A 152 -4.64 4.53 6.04
N VAL A 153 -4.01 5.60 6.49
CA VAL A 153 -4.06 6.04 7.87
C VAL A 153 -4.68 7.44 7.95
N LYS A 154 -5.32 7.76 9.08
CA LYS A 154 -5.82 9.12 9.30
C LYS A 154 -4.71 10.12 9.07
N TYR A 155 -5.03 11.23 8.44
CA TYR A 155 -4.04 12.21 7.97
C TYR A 155 -3.09 12.68 9.08
N ASP A 156 -3.61 12.91 10.28
CA ASP A 156 -2.84 13.40 11.43
C ASP A 156 -2.12 12.28 12.21
N THR A 157 -2.23 11.03 11.77
CA THR A 157 -1.53 9.93 12.42
C THR A 157 -0.02 10.11 12.28
N GLU A 158 0.67 10.07 13.40
CA GLU A 158 2.13 10.03 13.41
C GLU A 158 2.62 8.66 12.93
N VAL A 159 3.50 8.67 11.95
CA VAL A 159 4.14 7.46 11.38
C VAL A 159 5.64 7.63 11.46
N GLU A 160 6.29 6.78 12.23
CA GLU A 160 7.76 6.74 12.33
C GLU A 160 8.35 5.92 11.17
N ILE A 161 9.23 6.51 10.40
CA ILE A 161 9.94 5.85 9.32
C ILE A 161 11.46 5.98 9.42
#